data_1223e247b3faa943e452478c667a8d69
#
_entry.id   1223e247b3faa943e452478c667a8d69
#
_cell.length_a   1.000
_cell.length_b   1.000
_cell.length_c   1.000
_cell.angle_alpha   90.00
_cell.angle_beta   90.00
_cell.angle_gamma   90.00
#
_symmetry.space_group_name_H-M   'P 1'
#
loop_
_entity.id
_entity.type
_entity.pdbx_description
1 polymer ?
#
loop_
_entity_poly.entity_id
_entity_poly.type
_entity_poly.pdbx_seq_one_letter_code
_entity_poly.pdbx_strand_id
1 'polypeptide(L)'
;MLSIPRQPSEFDDGLLTASEVAQLKLNADWVVLSACNTIAGDKPGAEALSGLARSFFYAGARALLVSHWAVDSEAATRLATSTFDRLKADPKLGRAEALRQAMLAYLNDTSSPRNAYPALWAPFALIGEGATR
;
A
#
# COMPACT_ATOMS: atom_id res chain seq x y z
N MET A 1 -11.21 -2.70 2.66
CA MET A 1 -11.81 -4.02 2.44
C MET A 1 -12.93 -3.81 1.44
N LEU A 2 -12.80 -4.30 0.22
CA LEU A 2 -13.91 -4.33 -0.72
C LEU A 2 -14.91 -5.33 -0.16
N SER A 3 -16.14 -4.90 0.11
CA SER A 3 -17.18 -5.78 0.62
C SER A 3 -17.71 -6.62 -0.54
N ILE A 4 -17.61 -7.94 -0.40
CA ILE A 4 -18.25 -8.87 -1.34
C ILE A 4 -19.76 -8.64 -1.31
N PRO A 5 -20.42 -8.35 -2.43
CA PRO A 5 -21.86 -8.16 -2.45
C PRO A 5 -22.57 -9.44 -1.98
N ARG A 6 -23.67 -9.29 -1.25
CA ARG A 6 -24.46 -10.43 -0.75
C ARG A 6 -25.09 -11.28 -1.87
N GLN A 7 -25.18 -10.73 -3.07
CA GLN A 7 -25.61 -11.42 -4.29
C GLN A 7 -24.68 -10.99 -5.42
N PRO A 8 -23.81 -11.89 -5.91
CA PRO A 8 -23.01 -11.63 -7.10
C PRO A 8 -23.94 -11.42 -8.30
N SER A 9 -23.65 -10.39 -9.09
CA SER A 9 -24.29 -10.21 -10.40
C SER A 9 -23.49 -10.94 -11.47
N GLU A 10 -24.07 -11.12 -12.66
CA GLU A 10 -23.34 -11.68 -13.81
C GLU A 10 -22.08 -10.86 -14.20
N PHE A 11 -22.01 -9.61 -13.76
CA PHE A 11 -20.95 -8.66 -14.09
C PHE A 11 -20.04 -8.29 -12.91
N ASP A 12 -20.39 -8.70 -11.68
CA ASP A 12 -19.64 -8.33 -10.47
C ASP A 12 -19.81 -9.41 -9.39
N ASP A 13 -18.77 -10.20 -9.20
CA ASP A 13 -18.68 -11.21 -8.14
C ASP A 13 -18.08 -10.62 -6.84
N GLY A 14 -17.74 -9.34 -6.82
CA GLY A 14 -17.12 -8.65 -5.69
C GLY A 14 -15.64 -8.97 -5.46
N LEU A 15 -15.03 -9.72 -6.37
CA LEU A 15 -13.61 -10.03 -6.36
C LEU A 15 -12.91 -9.21 -7.43
N LEU A 16 -11.83 -8.52 -7.06
CA LEU A 16 -10.97 -7.82 -8.02
C LEU A 16 -9.76 -8.71 -8.32
N THR A 17 -9.80 -9.36 -9.48
CA THR A 17 -8.72 -10.23 -9.93
C THR A 17 -7.56 -9.47 -10.58
N ALA A 18 -6.37 -10.07 -10.65
CA ALA A 18 -5.22 -9.47 -11.33
C ALA A 18 -5.49 -9.18 -12.82
N SER A 19 -6.33 -10.01 -13.47
CA SER A 19 -6.73 -9.83 -14.87
C SER A 19 -7.62 -8.61 -15.06
N GLU A 20 -8.54 -8.37 -14.14
CA GLU A 20 -9.43 -7.20 -14.15
C GLU A 20 -8.64 -5.93 -13.86
N VAL A 21 -7.74 -5.96 -12.86
CA VAL A 21 -6.85 -4.83 -12.56
C VAL A 21 -6.03 -4.44 -13.79
N ALA A 22 -5.46 -5.42 -14.51
CA ALA A 22 -4.63 -5.15 -15.68
C ALA A 22 -5.40 -4.46 -16.84
N GLN A 23 -6.74 -4.60 -16.87
CA GLN A 23 -7.61 -3.95 -17.86
C GLN A 23 -8.01 -2.52 -17.47
N LEU A 24 -7.76 -2.11 -16.22
CA LEU A 24 -8.04 -0.76 -15.77
C LEU A 24 -7.08 0.24 -16.44
N LYS A 25 -7.56 1.46 -16.65
CA LYS A 25 -6.75 2.61 -17.09
C LYS A 25 -6.64 3.59 -15.94
N LEU A 26 -5.76 3.28 -14.98
CA LEU A 26 -5.67 4.04 -13.74
C LEU A 26 -4.94 5.38 -13.94
N ASN A 27 -3.85 5.39 -14.72
CA ASN A 27 -2.95 6.56 -14.84
C ASN A 27 -2.67 7.18 -13.46
N ALA A 28 -2.39 6.34 -12.48
CA ALA A 28 -2.25 6.74 -11.09
C ALA A 28 -0.79 6.96 -10.71
N ASP A 29 -0.50 8.07 -10.07
CA ASP A 29 0.83 8.33 -9.52
C ASP A 29 1.17 7.37 -8.38
N TRP A 30 0.14 6.97 -7.64
CA TRP A 30 0.31 6.08 -6.50
C TRP A 30 -0.95 5.24 -6.25
N VAL A 31 -0.76 3.96 -5.98
CA VAL A 31 -1.81 3.05 -5.54
C VAL A 31 -1.43 2.52 -4.16
N VAL A 32 -2.35 2.63 -3.21
CA VAL A 32 -2.17 2.14 -1.84
C VAL A 32 -2.96 0.86 -1.67
N LEU A 33 -2.25 -0.23 -1.40
CA LEU A 33 -2.82 -1.55 -1.16
C LEU A 33 -2.64 -1.90 0.32
N SER A 34 -3.57 -1.46 1.16
CA SER A 34 -3.52 -1.63 2.62
C SER A 34 -4.26 -2.86 3.12
N ALA A 35 -4.53 -3.83 2.26
CA ALA A 35 -5.19 -5.07 2.69
C ALA A 35 -4.23 -5.95 3.48
N CYS A 36 -4.76 -6.63 4.51
CA CYS A 36 -4.00 -7.61 5.25
C CYS A 36 -3.40 -8.62 4.28
N ASN A 37 -2.08 -8.75 4.33
CA ASN A 37 -1.37 -9.77 3.58
C ASN A 37 -1.39 -9.60 2.05
N THR A 38 -1.29 -8.37 1.55
CA THR A 38 -1.22 -8.11 0.09
C THR A 38 -0.01 -8.78 -0.57
N ILE A 39 0.98 -9.18 0.21
CA ILE A 39 2.21 -9.87 -0.23
C ILE A 39 2.17 -11.38 0.00
N ALA A 40 1.39 -11.86 0.96
CA ALA A 40 1.30 -13.28 1.24
C ALA A 40 0.15 -13.91 0.46
N GLY A 41 0.45 -14.49 -0.68
CA GLY A 41 -0.40 -15.56 -1.24
C GLY A 41 -0.35 -16.80 -0.34
N ASP A 42 -1.32 -17.70 -0.47
CA ASP A 42 -1.41 -18.99 0.28
C ASP A 42 -0.21 -19.93 0.06
N LYS A 43 0.81 -19.49 -0.66
CA LYS A 43 2.08 -20.19 -0.86
C LYS A 43 3.23 -19.31 -0.40
N PRO A 44 4.23 -19.86 0.32
CA PRO A 44 5.43 -19.13 0.68
C PRO A 44 6.20 -18.80 -0.60
N GLY A 45 6.19 -17.53 -0.99
CA GLY A 45 6.97 -17.05 -2.13
C GLY A 45 6.52 -15.70 -2.68
N ALA A 46 7.48 -14.93 -3.11
CA ALA A 46 7.33 -13.58 -3.68
C ALA A 46 6.50 -13.50 -4.99
N GLU A 47 6.01 -14.65 -5.51
CA GLU A 47 5.34 -14.72 -6.81
C GLU A 47 3.95 -14.09 -6.83
N ALA A 48 3.19 -14.18 -5.74
CA ALA A 48 1.84 -13.61 -5.68
C ALA A 48 1.85 -12.08 -5.71
N LEU A 49 2.81 -11.46 -5.02
CA LEU A 49 3.01 -10.02 -5.07
C LEU A 49 3.42 -9.56 -6.46
N SER A 50 4.30 -10.33 -7.12
CA SER A 50 4.77 -9.98 -8.46
C SER A 50 3.63 -9.94 -9.48
N GLY A 51 2.66 -10.85 -9.37
CA GLY A 51 1.50 -10.91 -10.25
C GLY A 51 0.56 -9.70 -10.08
N LEU A 52 0.14 -9.43 -8.84
CA LEU A 52 -0.76 -8.32 -8.54
C LEU A 52 -0.09 -6.96 -8.78
N ALA A 53 1.15 -6.77 -8.34
CA ALA A 53 1.90 -5.54 -8.59
C ALA A 53 2.06 -5.27 -10.09
N ARG A 54 2.38 -6.28 -10.89
CA ARG A 54 2.44 -6.16 -12.34
C ARG A 54 1.12 -5.70 -12.93
N SER A 55 0.00 -6.24 -12.46
CA SER A 55 -1.33 -5.85 -12.96
C SER A 55 -1.61 -4.36 -12.74
N PHE A 56 -1.25 -3.80 -11.58
CA PHE A 56 -1.38 -2.37 -11.32
C PHE A 56 -0.42 -1.53 -12.17
N PHE A 57 0.81 -1.99 -12.40
CA PHE A 57 1.72 -1.29 -13.31
C PHE A 57 1.21 -1.32 -14.76
N TYR A 58 0.67 -2.44 -15.23
CA TYR A 58 0.01 -2.50 -16.54
C TYR A 58 -1.20 -1.57 -16.63
N ALA A 59 -1.94 -1.42 -15.56
CA ALA A 59 -3.06 -0.48 -15.45
C ALA A 59 -2.63 1.00 -15.42
N GLY A 60 -1.30 1.28 -15.33
CA GLY A 60 -0.76 2.64 -15.38
C GLY A 60 -0.45 3.25 -14.01
N ALA A 61 -0.31 2.44 -12.96
CA ALA A 61 0.23 2.89 -11.69
C ALA A 61 1.75 3.11 -11.81
N ARG A 62 2.27 4.21 -11.22
CA ARG A 62 3.72 4.50 -11.20
C ARG A 62 4.41 3.95 -9.96
N ALA A 63 3.68 3.91 -8.85
CA ALA A 63 4.16 3.38 -7.58
C ALA A 63 3.05 2.69 -6.82
N LEU A 64 3.41 1.70 -6.03
CA LEU A 64 2.52 0.98 -5.13
C LEU A 64 3.04 1.10 -3.71
N LEU A 65 2.15 1.37 -2.76
CA LEU A 65 2.39 1.20 -1.33
C LEU A 65 1.69 -0.09 -0.90
N VAL A 66 2.45 -1.06 -0.48
CA VAL A 66 1.97 -2.41 -0.16
C VAL A 66 2.34 -2.80 1.27
N SER A 67 1.60 -3.72 1.88
CA SER A 67 1.91 -4.23 3.21
C SER A 67 2.46 -5.67 3.16
N HIS A 68 3.49 -5.95 3.95
CA HIS A 68 4.13 -7.26 4.05
C HIS A 68 3.37 -8.23 4.97
N TRP A 69 2.61 -7.71 5.92
CA TRP A 69 1.81 -8.48 6.88
C TRP A 69 0.55 -7.74 7.27
N ALA A 70 -0.30 -8.38 8.08
CA ALA A 70 -1.50 -7.74 8.61
C ALA A 70 -1.14 -6.51 9.43
N VAL A 71 -1.69 -5.37 9.07
CA VAL A 71 -1.39 -4.07 9.67
C VAL A 71 -2.47 -3.69 10.66
N ASP A 72 -2.06 -3.17 11.81
CA ASP A 72 -2.95 -2.46 12.72
C ASP A 72 -3.58 -1.27 12.00
N SER A 73 -4.92 -1.15 12.05
CA SER A 73 -5.66 -0.16 11.24
C SER A 73 -5.34 1.29 11.62
N GLU A 74 -5.08 1.55 12.91
CA GLU A 74 -4.69 2.88 13.39
C GLU A 74 -3.29 3.23 12.90
N ALA A 75 -2.35 2.29 13.03
CA ALA A 75 -0.97 2.46 12.55
C ALA A 75 -0.93 2.67 11.03
N ALA A 76 -1.70 1.88 10.27
CA ALA A 76 -1.82 2.02 8.82
C ALA A 76 -2.33 3.41 8.41
N THR A 77 -3.41 3.85 9.04
CA THR A 77 -3.99 5.17 8.78
C THR A 77 -2.99 6.28 9.10
N ARG A 78 -2.34 6.21 10.25
CA ARG A 78 -1.37 7.19 10.69
C ARG A 78 -0.17 7.29 9.75
N LEU A 79 0.41 6.15 9.34
CA LEU A 79 1.54 6.11 8.41
C LEU A 79 1.17 6.65 7.03
N ALA A 80 0.04 6.22 6.48
CA ALA A 80 -0.43 6.69 5.18
C ALA A 80 -0.69 8.20 5.20
N THR A 81 -1.46 8.69 6.17
CA THR A 81 -1.77 10.12 6.32
C THR A 81 -0.49 10.94 6.47
N SER A 82 0.42 10.54 7.38
CA SER A 82 1.69 11.23 7.58
C SER A 82 2.55 11.28 6.32
N THR A 83 2.54 10.21 5.51
CA THR A 83 3.28 10.16 4.26
C THR A 83 2.71 11.16 3.24
N PHE A 84 1.38 11.18 3.07
CA PHE A 84 0.73 12.11 2.15
C PHE A 84 0.84 13.57 2.60
N ASP A 85 0.75 13.87 3.90
CA ASP A 85 0.93 15.22 4.42
C ASP A 85 2.32 15.76 4.12
N ARG A 86 3.36 14.93 4.21
CA ARG A 86 4.74 15.30 3.87
C ARG A 86 4.89 15.60 2.39
N LEU A 87 4.32 14.78 1.53
CA LEU A 87 4.32 15.01 0.08
C LEU A 87 3.57 16.29 -0.30
N LYS A 88 2.47 16.60 0.41
CA LYS A 88 1.72 17.84 0.21
C LYS A 88 2.50 19.08 0.69
N ALA A 89 3.23 18.94 1.80
CA ALA A 89 4.02 20.03 2.36
C ALA A 89 5.27 20.35 1.52
N ASP A 90 5.89 19.34 0.93
CA ASP A 90 7.05 19.50 0.04
C ASP A 90 6.84 18.72 -1.26
N PRO A 91 6.38 19.37 -2.33
CA PRO A 91 6.18 18.74 -3.64
C PRO A 91 7.46 18.19 -4.29
N LYS A 92 8.64 18.55 -3.79
CA LYS A 92 9.93 18.04 -4.26
C LYS A 92 10.37 16.78 -3.51
N LEU A 93 9.68 16.44 -2.43
CA LEU A 93 9.97 15.25 -1.65
C LEU A 93 9.60 13.99 -2.45
N GLY A 94 10.54 13.03 -2.52
CA GLY A 94 10.24 11.72 -3.13
C GLY A 94 9.31 10.88 -2.26
N ARG A 95 8.53 10.00 -2.90
CA ARG A 95 7.59 9.12 -2.19
C ARG A 95 8.27 8.20 -1.17
N ALA A 96 9.45 7.65 -1.54
CA ALA A 96 10.24 6.81 -0.65
C ALA A 96 10.73 7.59 0.58
N GLU A 97 11.18 8.83 0.38
CA GLU A 97 11.65 9.67 1.47
C GLU A 97 10.49 10.11 2.38
N ALA A 98 9.32 10.44 1.81
CA ALA A 98 8.12 10.76 2.58
C ALA A 98 7.70 9.59 3.49
N LEU A 99 7.70 8.36 2.96
CA LEU A 99 7.39 7.15 3.72
C LEU A 99 8.44 6.91 4.81
N ARG A 100 9.74 7.03 4.48
CA ARG A 100 10.82 6.89 5.46
C ARG A 100 10.66 7.87 6.63
N GLN A 101 10.39 9.14 6.34
CA GLN A 101 10.18 10.15 7.36
C GLN A 101 8.92 9.88 8.21
N ALA A 102 7.84 9.36 7.60
CA ALA A 102 6.64 8.97 8.33
C ALA A 102 6.93 7.82 9.30
N MET A 103 7.67 6.81 8.86
CA MET A 103 8.10 5.68 9.70
C MET A 103 9.00 6.13 10.86
N LEU A 104 9.96 7.02 10.60
CA LEU A 104 10.82 7.57 11.64
C LEU A 104 10.04 8.42 12.65
N ALA A 105 9.09 9.22 12.19
CA ALA A 105 8.23 9.99 13.09
C ALA A 105 7.36 9.08 13.97
N TYR A 106 6.88 7.96 13.42
CA TYR A 106 6.14 6.97 14.19
C TYR A 106 7.02 6.30 15.26
N LEU A 107 8.21 5.83 14.88
CA LEU A 107 9.17 5.18 15.76
C LEU A 107 9.62 6.09 16.90
N ASN A 108 9.84 7.38 16.61
CA ASN A 108 10.33 8.37 17.59
C ASN A 108 9.21 8.97 18.45
N ASP A 109 7.96 8.60 18.22
CA ASP A 109 6.85 9.02 19.05
C ASP A 109 6.81 8.22 20.35
N THR A 110 7.25 8.84 21.42
CA THR A 110 7.33 8.25 22.77
C THR A 110 6.02 8.29 23.54
N SER A 111 4.92 8.72 22.93
CA SER A 111 3.59 8.78 23.57
C SER A 111 3.07 7.38 23.97
N SER A 112 3.53 6.34 23.29
CA SER A 112 3.25 4.96 23.61
C SER A 112 4.46 4.06 23.39
N PRO A 113 4.82 3.18 24.37
CA PRO A 113 5.90 2.20 24.18
C PRO A 113 5.67 1.27 22.98
N ARG A 114 4.41 1.06 22.56
CA ARG A 114 4.06 0.23 21.41
C ARG A 114 4.61 0.81 20.09
N ASN A 115 4.82 2.12 20.00
CA ASN A 115 5.30 2.78 18.78
C ASN A 115 6.72 2.32 18.40
N ALA A 116 7.48 1.77 19.32
CA ALA A 116 8.81 1.20 19.07
C ALA A 116 8.75 -0.16 18.35
N TYR A 117 7.61 -0.85 18.34
CA TYR A 117 7.50 -2.17 17.72
C TYR A 117 7.46 -2.07 16.19
N PRO A 118 8.38 -2.74 15.49
CA PRO A 118 8.44 -2.72 14.02
C PRO A 118 7.15 -3.19 13.34
N ALA A 119 6.39 -4.08 14.00
CA ALA A 119 5.10 -4.55 13.48
C ALA A 119 4.11 -3.42 13.18
N LEU A 120 4.24 -2.27 13.82
CA LEU A 120 3.36 -1.12 13.62
C LEU A 120 3.84 -0.16 12.53
N TRP A 121 5.14 0.10 12.43
CA TRP A 121 5.67 1.12 11.51
C TRP A 121 6.39 0.56 10.27
N ALA A 122 6.83 -0.70 10.30
CA ALA A 122 7.58 -1.31 9.21
C ALA A 122 6.78 -2.22 8.24
N PRO A 123 5.43 -2.33 8.32
CA PRO A 123 4.72 -3.24 7.42
C PRO A 123 4.71 -2.77 5.97
N PHE A 124 4.88 -1.48 5.69
CA PHE A 124 4.75 -0.93 4.37
C PHE A 124 6.06 -0.91 3.58
N ALA A 125 5.95 -1.26 2.31
CA ALA A 125 7.00 -1.08 1.32
C ALA A 125 6.48 -0.29 0.12
N LEU A 126 7.35 0.54 -0.45
CA LEU A 126 7.12 1.22 -1.71
C LEU A 126 7.73 0.41 -2.84
N ILE A 127 6.96 0.14 -3.88
CA ILE A 127 7.40 -0.53 -5.10
C ILE A 127 7.18 0.41 -6.28
N GLY A 128 8.17 0.55 -7.16
CA GLY A 128 8.10 1.43 -8.33
C GLY A 128 8.83 2.77 -8.12
N GLU A 129 8.28 3.85 -8.67
CA GLU A 129 8.91 5.16 -8.61
C GLU A 129 8.90 5.76 -7.20
N GLY A 130 10.05 5.74 -6.54
CA GLY A 130 10.22 6.29 -5.19
C GLY A 130 10.83 7.70 -5.15
N ALA A 131 11.46 8.13 -6.26
CA ALA A 131 12.15 9.41 -6.38
C ALA A 131 11.18 10.60 -6.54
N THR A 132 11.74 11.81 -6.47
CA THR A 132 11.07 13.04 -6.90
C THR A 132 10.80 12.99 -8.41
N ARG A 133 9.74 13.65 -8.81
CA ARG A 133 9.51 13.98 -10.23
C ARG A 133 10.46 15.05 -10.71
#